data_1b9f0e5b4b554fb8d24daf999179c78e
#
_entry.id   1b9f0e5b4b554fb8d24daf999179c78e
#
_cell.length_a   1.000
_cell.length_b   1.000
_cell.length_c   1.000
_cell.angle_alpha   90.00
_cell.angle_beta   90.00
_cell.angle_gamma   90.00
#
_symmetry.space_group_name_H-M   'P 1'
#
loop_
_entity.id
_entity.type
_entity.pdbx_description
1 polymer ?
#
loop_
_entity_poly.entity_id
_entity_poly.type
_entity_poly.pdbx_seq_one_letter_code
_entity_poly.pdbx_strand_id
1 'polypeptide(L)'
;TKPGDKHRYLTEEEFNAQDFFEKTRYAGIQYGTKMEDIEAVLAKGHFVVMPLDMCGAIAMKRHFPTVIVYVARDKELLIRDIIEQDYSIEEKTLRILSIDAEKRNRQICDYAVNNMDVGAATRELSDVLENNCL
;
A
#
# COMPACT_ATOMS: atom_id res chain seq x y z
N THR A 1 3.27 -20.08 1.60
CA THR A 1 2.67 -18.97 2.37
C THR A 1 3.53 -18.68 3.59
N LYS A 2 3.94 -17.43 3.78
CA LYS A 2 4.73 -17.02 4.94
C LYS A 2 3.84 -16.91 6.18
N PRO A 3 4.36 -17.20 7.39
CA PRO A 3 3.61 -16.99 8.62
C PRO A 3 3.15 -15.52 8.73
N GLY A 4 1.90 -15.30 9.08
CA GLY A 4 1.32 -13.97 9.19
C GLY A 4 0.85 -13.34 7.88
N ASP A 5 1.08 -13.99 6.75
CA ASP A 5 0.56 -13.53 5.47
C ASP A 5 -0.96 -13.76 5.42
N LYS A 6 -1.71 -12.70 5.14
CA LYS A 6 -3.18 -12.73 5.09
C LYS A 6 -3.72 -12.65 3.66
N HIS A 7 -2.85 -12.71 2.66
CA HIS A 7 -3.28 -12.78 1.28
C HIS A 7 -3.91 -14.14 0.98
N ARG A 8 -4.96 -14.13 0.19
CA ARG A 8 -5.53 -15.34 -0.41
C ARG A 8 -4.90 -15.53 -1.78
N TYR A 9 -4.27 -16.66 -1.99
CA TYR A 9 -3.59 -16.98 -3.25
C TYR A 9 -4.55 -17.65 -4.21
N LEU A 10 -4.63 -17.09 -5.43
CA LEU A 10 -5.50 -17.57 -6.49
C LEU A 10 -4.68 -17.90 -7.72
N THR A 11 -5.17 -18.79 -8.56
CA THR A 11 -4.64 -18.96 -9.91
C THR A 11 -5.03 -17.73 -10.75
N GLU A 12 -4.33 -17.55 -11.88
CA GLU A 12 -4.66 -16.45 -12.80
C GLU A 12 -6.12 -16.52 -13.27
N GLU A 13 -6.62 -17.73 -13.56
CA GLU A 13 -8.01 -17.92 -13.95
C GLU A 13 -8.99 -17.56 -12.82
N GLU A 14 -8.72 -18.00 -11.61
CA GLU A 14 -9.53 -17.65 -10.44
C GLU A 14 -9.53 -16.15 -10.18
N PHE A 15 -8.36 -15.51 -10.30
CA PHE A 15 -8.22 -14.06 -10.12
C PHE A 15 -9.05 -13.28 -11.15
N ASN A 16 -8.95 -13.67 -12.42
CA ASN A 16 -9.68 -13.01 -13.50
C ASN A 16 -11.20 -13.21 -13.43
N ALA A 17 -11.65 -14.29 -12.79
CA ALA A 17 -13.07 -14.57 -12.58
C ALA A 17 -13.67 -13.78 -11.41
N GLN A 18 -12.86 -13.14 -10.58
CA GLN A 18 -13.32 -12.36 -9.42
C GLN A 18 -13.63 -10.91 -9.82
N ASP A 19 -14.62 -10.34 -9.15
CA ASP A 19 -14.94 -8.92 -9.26
C ASP A 19 -14.28 -8.19 -8.08
N PHE A 20 -13.19 -7.49 -8.36
CA PHE A 20 -12.45 -6.74 -7.36
C PHE A 20 -12.81 -5.27 -7.38
N PHE A 21 -12.94 -4.68 -6.20
CA PHE A 21 -13.11 -3.25 -6.04
C PHE A 21 -11.88 -2.47 -6.51
N GLU A 22 -10.68 -3.00 -6.23
CA GLU A 22 -9.42 -2.43 -6.61
C GLU A 22 -8.50 -3.55 -7.09
N LYS A 23 -7.80 -3.32 -8.20
CA LYS A 23 -6.78 -4.22 -8.73
C LYS A 23 -5.50 -3.47 -9.00
N THR A 24 -4.38 -4.09 -8.71
CA THR A 24 -3.07 -3.55 -9.08
C THR A 24 -2.12 -4.68 -9.47
N ARG A 25 -1.10 -4.34 -10.25
CA ARG A 25 0.00 -5.25 -10.56
C ARG A 25 1.28 -4.66 -9.97
N TYR A 26 1.95 -5.45 -9.18
CA TYR A 26 3.19 -5.04 -8.53
C TYR A 26 4.19 -6.19 -8.59
N ALA A 27 5.40 -5.90 -9.08
CA ALA A 27 6.46 -6.91 -9.22
C ALA A 27 6.04 -8.12 -10.07
N GLY A 28 5.21 -7.91 -11.11
CA GLY A 28 4.70 -8.99 -11.96
C GLY A 28 3.58 -9.81 -11.36
N ILE A 29 3.17 -9.50 -10.13
CA ILE A 29 2.09 -10.19 -9.41
C ILE A 29 0.84 -9.31 -9.39
N GLN A 30 -0.31 -9.92 -9.64
CA GLN A 30 -1.59 -9.22 -9.55
C GLN A 30 -2.14 -9.29 -8.13
N TYR A 31 -2.64 -8.15 -7.66
CA TYR A 31 -3.29 -8.01 -6.36
C TYR A 31 -4.68 -7.41 -6.55
N GLY A 32 -5.62 -7.81 -5.75
CA GLY A 32 -6.96 -7.26 -5.78
C GLY A 32 -7.59 -7.23 -4.40
N THR A 33 -8.51 -6.28 -4.21
CA THR A 33 -9.26 -6.11 -2.97
C THR A 33 -10.75 -6.18 -3.26
N LYS A 34 -11.47 -6.96 -2.48
CA LYS A 34 -12.93 -7.06 -2.58
C LYS A 34 -13.59 -6.08 -1.63
N MET A 35 -14.60 -5.36 -2.11
CA MET A 35 -15.37 -4.42 -1.28
C MET A 35 -16.01 -5.10 -0.08
N GLU A 36 -16.54 -6.30 -0.26
CA GLU A 36 -17.19 -7.06 0.81
C GLU A 36 -16.24 -7.39 1.97
N ASP A 37 -14.95 -7.60 1.69
CA ASP A 37 -13.95 -7.87 2.72
C ASP A 37 -13.70 -6.62 3.58
N ILE A 38 -13.67 -5.45 2.95
CA ILE A 38 -13.52 -4.16 3.63
C ILE A 38 -14.76 -3.88 4.50
N GLU A 39 -15.93 -4.03 3.92
CA GLU A 39 -17.20 -3.79 4.61
C GLU A 39 -17.37 -4.71 5.82
N ALA A 40 -16.93 -5.96 5.71
CA ALA A 40 -17.00 -6.92 6.82
C ALA A 40 -16.14 -6.48 8.02
N VAL A 41 -14.96 -5.92 7.77
CA VAL A 41 -14.07 -5.42 8.83
C VAL A 41 -14.66 -4.17 9.47
N LEU A 42 -15.15 -3.23 8.65
CA LEU A 42 -15.76 -1.99 9.12
C LEU A 42 -17.03 -2.25 9.95
N ALA A 43 -17.82 -3.24 9.56
CA ALA A 43 -19.04 -3.62 10.28
C ALA A 43 -18.76 -4.12 11.70
N LYS A 44 -17.55 -4.62 11.96
CA LYS A 44 -17.11 -5.05 13.30
C LYS A 44 -16.64 -3.87 14.18
N GLY A 45 -16.69 -2.64 13.69
CA GLY A 45 -16.19 -1.46 14.40
C GLY A 45 -14.68 -1.29 14.33
N HIS A 46 -14.01 -2.01 13.44
CA HIS A 46 -12.57 -1.88 13.19
C HIS A 46 -12.30 -0.94 12.03
N PHE A 47 -11.09 -0.43 11.92
CA PHE A 47 -10.63 0.25 10.73
C PHE A 47 -9.70 -0.65 9.91
N VAL A 48 -9.54 -0.31 8.63
CA VAL A 48 -8.70 -1.07 7.69
C VAL A 48 -7.46 -0.26 7.37
N VAL A 49 -6.29 -0.88 7.47
CA VAL A 49 -5.01 -0.30 7.06
C VAL A 49 -4.51 -1.09 5.86
N MET A 50 -4.25 -0.40 4.75
CA MET A 50 -3.85 -1.04 3.50
C MET A 50 -2.66 -0.33 2.86
N PRO A 51 -1.61 -1.07 2.46
CA PRO A 51 -0.63 -0.53 1.54
C PRO A 51 -1.21 -0.57 0.12
N LEU A 52 -1.34 0.59 -0.51
CA LEU A 52 -1.90 0.73 -1.85
C LEU A 52 -1.04 1.65 -2.69
N ASP A 53 -1.13 1.50 -4.01
CA ASP A 53 -0.67 2.52 -4.93
C ASP A 53 -1.64 3.72 -4.92
N MET A 54 -1.28 4.78 -5.61
CA MET A 54 -2.09 5.99 -5.60
C MET A 54 -3.47 5.77 -6.23
N CYS A 55 -3.56 4.95 -7.27
CA CYS A 55 -4.85 4.64 -7.89
C CYS A 55 -5.77 3.92 -6.92
N GLY A 56 -5.25 2.95 -6.18
CA GLY A 56 -5.99 2.24 -5.15
C GLY A 56 -6.42 3.14 -4.00
N ALA A 57 -5.54 4.02 -3.55
CA ALA A 57 -5.84 4.99 -2.49
C ALA A 57 -6.95 5.95 -2.89
N ILE A 58 -6.93 6.47 -4.12
CA ILE A 58 -7.97 7.35 -4.64
C ILE A 58 -9.31 6.61 -4.73
N ALA A 59 -9.30 5.36 -5.20
CA ALA A 59 -10.50 4.55 -5.29
C ALA A 59 -11.14 4.36 -3.92
N MET A 60 -10.33 4.06 -2.89
CA MET A 60 -10.81 3.93 -1.52
C MET A 60 -11.40 5.24 -1.00
N LYS A 61 -10.75 6.37 -1.25
CA LYS A 61 -11.22 7.68 -0.77
C LYS A 61 -12.56 8.07 -1.39
N ARG A 62 -12.86 7.58 -2.59
CA ARG A 62 -14.15 7.85 -3.25
C ARG A 62 -15.32 7.06 -2.66
N HIS A 63 -15.06 5.92 -2.03
CA HIS A 63 -16.09 5.01 -1.56
C HIS A 63 -16.19 4.92 -0.04
N PHE A 64 -15.13 5.26 0.68
CA PHE A 64 -15.07 5.16 2.14
C PHE A 64 -14.44 6.40 2.74
N PRO A 65 -14.79 6.77 3.99
CA PRO A 65 -14.00 7.74 4.75
C PRO A 65 -12.56 7.23 4.88
N THR A 66 -11.60 7.93 4.26
CA THR A 66 -10.25 7.44 4.11
C THR A 66 -9.23 8.52 4.43
N VAL A 67 -8.20 8.16 5.18
CA VAL A 67 -7.00 8.97 5.41
C VAL A 67 -5.87 8.35 4.63
N ILE A 68 -5.24 9.14 3.75
CA ILE A 68 -4.10 8.69 2.95
C ILE A 68 -2.82 9.16 3.61
N VAL A 69 -1.95 8.22 3.94
CA VAL A 69 -0.65 8.48 4.56
C VAL A 69 0.46 8.13 3.57
N TYR A 70 1.28 9.11 3.25
CA TYR A 70 2.47 8.91 2.44
C TYR A 70 3.63 8.47 3.33
N VAL A 71 4.25 7.35 3.01
CA VAL A 71 5.43 6.86 3.74
C VAL A 71 6.66 7.31 2.99
N ALA A 72 7.36 8.30 3.53
CA ALA A 72 8.54 8.91 2.94
C ALA A 72 9.82 8.22 3.41
N ARG A 73 10.79 8.10 2.51
CA ARG A 73 12.13 7.60 2.81
C ARG A 73 13.11 8.26 1.85
N ASP A 74 14.33 8.54 2.29
CA ASP A 74 15.33 9.16 1.44
C ASP A 74 15.58 8.35 0.17
N LYS A 75 15.74 9.03 -0.96
CA LYS A 75 15.92 8.41 -2.27
C LYS A 75 17.09 7.42 -2.29
N GLU A 76 18.22 7.79 -1.69
CA GLU A 76 19.40 6.93 -1.64
C GLU A 76 19.11 5.61 -0.90
N LEU A 77 18.36 5.66 0.19
CA LEU A 77 17.96 4.49 0.94
C LEU A 77 16.94 3.63 0.18
N LEU A 78 15.99 4.27 -0.52
CA LEU A 78 15.05 3.56 -1.38
C LEU A 78 15.76 2.81 -2.50
N ILE A 79 16.74 3.43 -3.15
CA ILE A 79 17.53 2.80 -4.20
C ILE A 79 18.29 1.60 -3.63
N ARG A 80 18.93 1.76 -2.48
CA ARG A 80 19.63 0.66 -1.80
C ARG A 80 18.69 -0.50 -1.49
N ASP A 81 17.52 -0.20 -0.93
CA ASP A 81 16.52 -1.22 -0.59
C ASP A 81 16.09 -2.00 -1.83
N ILE A 82 15.87 -1.31 -2.95
CA ILE A 82 15.46 -1.93 -4.21
C ILE A 82 16.58 -2.84 -4.76
N ILE A 83 17.81 -2.37 -4.71
CA ILE A 83 18.97 -3.14 -5.21
C ILE A 83 19.16 -4.43 -4.41
N GLU A 84 18.94 -4.37 -3.10
CA GLU A 84 19.11 -5.52 -2.19
C GLU A 84 17.97 -6.55 -2.29
N GLN A 85 16.84 -6.19 -2.89
CA GLN A 85 15.72 -7.12 -3.07
C GLN A 85 16.02 -8.16 -4.16
N ASP A 86 15.34 -9.30 -4.05
CA ASP A 86 15.45 -10.39 -5.03
C ASP A 86 14.48 -10.18 -6.20
N TYR A 87 14.66 -9.07 -6.91
CA TYR A 87 13.92 -8.75 -8.12
C TYR A 87 14.82 -8.88 -9.34
N SER A 88 14.22 -9.03 -10.52
CA SER A 88 14.97 -8.95 -11.77
C SER A 88 15.60 -7.56 -11.96
N ILE A 89 16.62 -7.46 -12.80
CA ILE A 89 17.26 -6.18 -13.12
C ILE A 89 16.25 -5.22 -13.74
N GLU A 90 15.39 -5.70 -14.62
CA GLU A 90 14.34 -4.92 -15.26
C GLU A 90 13.35 -4.35 -14.22
N GLU A 91 12.93 -5.16 -13.28
CA GLU A 91 12.04 -4.75 -12.21
C GLU A 91 12.68 -3.70 -11.31
N LYS A 92 13.94 -3.92 -10.91
CA LYS A 92 14.70 -2.94 -10.11
C LYS A 92 14.81 -1.60 -10.82
N THR A 93 15.09 -1.63 -12.12
CA THR A 93 15.23 -0.42 -12.94
C THR A 93 13.91 0.37 -12.96
N LEU A 94 12.79 -0.31 -13.21
CA LEU A 94 11.47 0.34 -13.24
C LEU A 94 11.12 0.97 -11.91
N ARG A 95 11.40 0.28 -10.80
CA ARG A 95 11.13 0.81 -9.44
C ARG A 95 11.97 2.05 -9.14
N ILE A 96 13.26 2.03 -9.50
CA ILE A 96 14.14 3.18 -9.29
C ILE A 96 13.66 4.39 -10.10
N LEU A 97 13.30 4.17 -11.37
CA LEU A 97 12.80 5.24 -12.23
C LEU A 97 11.47 5.83 -11.76
N SER A 98 10.66 5.07 -11.02
CA SER A 98 9.37 5.54 -10.52
C SER A 98 9.45 6.38 -9.24
N ILE A 99 10.59 6.40 -8.55
CA ILE A 99 10.71 7.08 -7.24
C ILE A 99 10.32 8.55 -7.31
N ASP A 100 10.83 9.29 -8.27
CA ASP A 100 10.57 10.73 -8.38
C ASP A 100 9.11 11.02 -8.74
N ALA A 101 8.50 10.17 -9.56
CA ALA A 101 7.07 10.29 -9.88
C ALA A 101 6.21 10.01 -8.65
N GLU A 102 6.55 9.02 -7.86
CA GLU A 102 5.83 8.68 -6.64
C GLU A 102 5.91 9.78 -5.58
N LYS A 103 7.04 10.48 -5.48
CA LYS A 103 7.18 11.61 -4.55
C LYS A 103 6.16 12.73 -4.79
N ARG A 104 5.74 12.93 -6.03
CA ARG A 104 4.73 13.94 -6.36
C ARG A 104 3.38 13.63 -5.76
N ASN A 105 3.10 12.36 -5.50
CA ASN A 105 1.86 11.91 -4.91
C ASN A 105 1.67 12.38 -3.46
N ARG A 106 2.75 12.80 -2.80
CA ARG A 106 2.70 13.35 -1.45
C ARG A 106 1.73 14.52 -1.33
N GLN A 107 1.59 15.31 -2.40
CA GLN A 107 0.73 16.51 -2.40
C GLN A 107 -0.76 16.19 -2.22
N ILE A 108 -1.18 14.99 -2.58
CA ILE A 108 -2.57 14.57 -2.46
C ILE A 108 -2.82 13.63 -1.26
N CYS A 109 -1.80 13.42 -0.44
CA CYS A 109 -1.92 12.67 0.80
C CYS A 109 -2.29 13.59 1.96
N ASP A 110 -3.02 13.03 2.93
CA ASP A 110 -3.44 13.79 4.13
C ASP A 110 -2.29 13.98 5.11
N TYR A 111 -1.41 12.99 5.21
CA TYR A 111 -0.25 12.98 6.12
C TYR A 111 0.97 12.39 5.43
N ALA A 112 2.14 12.74 5.96
CA ALA A 112 3.40 12.12 5.57
C ALA A 112 4.14 11.63 6.81
N VAL A 113 4.64 10.39 6.75
CA VAL A 113 5.43 9.76 7.81
C VAL A 113 6.81 9.45 7.26
N ASN A 114 7.86 9.81 7.98
CA ASN A 114 9.23 9.51 7.59
C ASN A 114 9.64 8.12 8.06
N ASN A 115 9.93 7.25 7.11
CA ASN A 115 10.39 5.88 7.38
C ASN A 115 11.93 5.81 7.32
N MET A 116 12.59 6.56 8.20
CA MET A 116 14.06 6.49 8.37
C MET A 116 14.43 5.52 9.48
N ASP A 117 13.58 5.42 10.49
CA ASP A 117 13.64 4.45 11.57
C ASP A 117 12.26 3.82 11.72
N VAL A 118 12.18 2.49 11.64
CA VAL A 118 10.91 1.75 11.67
C VAL A 118 10.14 2.02 12.96
N GLY A 119 10.84 2.08 14.11
CA GLY A 119 10.20 2.35 15.39
C GLY A 119 9.55 3.73 15.44
N ALA A 120 10.27 4.76 14.98
CA ALA A 120 9.75 6.13 14.92
C ALA A 120 8.59 6.24 13.93
N ALA A 121 8.71 5.64 12.75
CA ALA A 121 7.66 5.64 11.73
C ALA A 121 6.39 4.96 12.24
N THR A 122 6.52 3.86 12.95
CA THR A 122 5.38 3.14 13.54
C THR A 122 4.66 4.00 14.57
N ARG A 123 5.40 4.73 15.42
CA ARG A 123 4.80 5.65 16.40
C ARG A 123 4.06 6.80 15.71
N GLU A 124 4.66 7.41 14.69
CA GLU A 124 4.00 8.48 13.92
C GLU A 124 2.71 7.98 13.26
N LEU A 125 2.74 6.79 12.68
CA LEU A 125 1.55 6.20 12.07
C LEU A 125 0.47 5.91 13.11
N SER A 126 0.84 5.40 14.27
CA SER A 126 -0.10 5.17 15.39
C SER A 126 -0.76 6.47 15.84
N ASP A 127 0.00 7.58 15.95
CA ASP A 127 -0.54 8.88 16.31
C ASP A 127 -1.55 9.38 15.27
N VAL A 128 -1.28 9.19 13.98
CA VAL A 128 -2.22 9.53 12.91
C VAL A 128 -3.52 8.73 13.05
N LEU A 129 -3.44 7.44 13.34
CA LEU A 129 -4.60 6.58 13.55
C LEU A 129 -5.42 7.03 14.76
N GLU A 130 -4.78 7.31 15.89
CA GLU A 130 -5.46 7.77 17.11
C GLU A 130 -6.19 9.10 16.89
N ASN A 131 -5.58 10.03 16.15
CA ASN A 131 -6.14 11.35 15.93
C ASN A 131 -7.29 11.38 14.91
N ASN A 132 -7.38 10.39 14.02
CA ASN A 132 -8.32 10.42 12.91
C ASN A 132 -9.33 9.28 12.88
N CYS A 133 -9.05 8.17 13.55
CA CYS A 133 -9.86 6.96 13.47
C CYS A 133 -10.52 6.56 14.81
N LEU A 134 -10.19 7.26 15.89
CA LEU A 134 -10.71 6.94 17.22
C LEU A 134 -11.57 8.08 17.79
#